data_a3e401e59f87a1122449043d9def033b
#
_entry.id   a3e401e59f87a1122449043d9def033b
#
_cell.length_a   1.000
_cell.length_b   1.000
_cell.length_c   1.000
_cell.angle_alpha   90.00
_cell.angle_beta   90.00
_cell.angle_gamma   90.00
#
_symmetry.space_group_name_H-M   'P 1'
#
loop_
_entity.id
_entity.type
_entity.pdbx_description
1 polymer ?
#
loop_
_entity_poly.entity_id
_entity_poly.type
_entity_poly.pdbx_seq_one_letter_code
_entity_poly.pdbx_strand_id
1 'polypeptide(L)'
;MPGFPETDHLSVFVFDRQGIFVCERKDSALQLDHYMMEMPLPQGRYQFVVWAGLSESYRLSSHVPSQTHLEDFGLQLNRTTDNTIPILPSLLYHGLHETIDVNADEDQEITVDLRRITNNIHVIVHYATPTLQPRISIEDNNGNYDYQGCLLY
;
A
#
# COMPACT_ATOMS: atom_id res chain seq x y z
N MET A 1 -11.27 -8.09 -17.19
CA MET A 1 -11.09 -8.73 -15.88
C MET A 1 -10.16 -7.85 -15.07
N PRO A 2 -10.60 -7.27 -13.97
CA PRO A 2 -9.63 -6.66 -13.08
C PRO A 2 -8.72 -7.80 -12.61
N GLY A 3 -7.48 -7.80 -13.08
CA GLY A 3 -6.49 -8.75 -12.61
C GLY A 3 -6.27 -8.53 -11.12
N PHE A 4 -6.11 -9.62 -10.39
CA PHE A 4 -5.60 -9.54 -9.04
C PHE A 4 -4.26 -8.82 -9.04
N PRO A 5 -3.89 -8.12 -7.96
CA PRO A 5 -2.59 -7.50 -7.87
C PRO A 5 -1.49 -8.51 -8.15
N GLU A 6 -0.56 -8.16 -9.01
CA GLU A 6 0.65 -8.94 -9.28
C GLU A 6 1.60 -8.89 -8.08
N THR A 7 1.10 -9.35 -6.93
CA THR A 7 1.85 -9.35 -5.68
C THR A 7 1.39 -10.49 -4.80
N ASP A 8 2.32 -11.04 -4.07
CA ASP A 8 2.11 -12.07 -3.06
C ASP A 8 2.14 -11.53 -1.62
N HIS A 9 2.26 -10.23 -1.45
CA HIS A 9 2.32 -9.58 -0.14
C HIS A 9 1.12 -8.67 0.09
N LEU A 10 0.41 -8.91 1.18
CA LEU A 10 -0.72 -8.12 1.63
C LEU A 10 -0.51 -7.70 3.07
N SER A 11 -0.79 -6.43 3.36
CA SER A 11 -0.76 -5.88 4.71
C SER A 11 -2.06 -5.15 5.01
N VAL A 12 -2.70 -5.51 6.12
CA VAL A 12 -3.94 -4.88 6.59
C VAL A 12 -3.66 -4.18 7.91
N PHE A 13 -4.01 -2.92 7.98
CA PHE A 13 -3.85 -2.07 9.17
C PHE A 13 -5.22 -1.67 9.68
N VAL A 14 -5.45 -1.92 10.96
CA VAL A 14 -6.73 -1.69 11.62
C VAL A 14 -6.64 -0.48 12.53
N PHE A 15 -7.58 0.43 12.38
CA PHE A 15 -7.76 1.61 13.23
C PHE A 15 -9.13 1.58 13.88
N ASP A 16 -9.23 2.09 15.11
CA ASP A 16 -10.49 2.16 15.82
C ASP A 16 -11.36 3.36 15.35
N ARG A 17 -12.52 3.53 15.98
CA ARG A 17 -13.45 4.62 15.65
C ARG A 17 -12.86 6.01 15.85
N GLN A 18 -11.82 6.15 16.65
CA GLN A 18 -11.12 7.42 16.90
C GLN A 18 -9.95 7.62 15.96
N GLY A 19 -9.70 6.69 15.03
CA GLY A 19 -8.56 6.72 14.14
C GLY A 19 -7.25 6.32 14.79
N ILE A 20 -7.31 5.59 15.91
CA ILE A 20 -6.10 5.10 16.60
C ILE A 20 -5.75 3.71 16.09
N PHE A 21 -4.47 3.50 15.80
CA PHE A 21 -3.96 2.21 15.33
C PHE A 21 -4.17 1.10 16.37
N VAL A 22 -4.75 -0.01 15.92
CA VAL A 22 -5.06 -1.18 16.76
C VAL A 22 -4.07 -2.31 16.52
N CYS A 23 -3.99 -2.78 15.28
CA CYS A 23 -3.12 -3.90 14.90
C CYS A 23 -2.88 -3.93 13.39
N GLU A 24 -1.88 -4.71 13.00
CA GLU A 24 -1.63 -5.06 11.61
C GLU A 24 -1.65 -6.58 11.41
N ARG A 25 -2.00 -6.99 10.22
CA ARG A 25 -1.91 -8.38 9.79
C ARG A 25 -1.34 -8.47 8.39
N LYS A 26 -0.38 -9.37 8.21
CA LYS A 26 0.33 -9.58 6.95
C LYS A 26 0.11 -10.98 6.44
N ASP A 27 0.04 -11.14 5.14
CA ASP A 27 0.04 -12.43 4.49
C ASP A 27 0.90 -12.39 3.22
N SER A 28 1.61 -13.49 2.94
CA SER A 28 2.51 -13.61 1.80
C SER A 28 2.18 -14.76 0.86
N ALA A 29 1.17 -15.57 1.17
CA ALA A 29 0.77 -16.72 0.38
C ALA A 29 -0.66 -16.54 -0.14
N LEU A 30 -0.85 -15.59 -1.05
CA LEU A 30 -2.18 -15.27 -1.59
C LEU A 30 -2.62 -16.32 -2.61
N GLN A 31 -3.69 -17.05 -2.28
CA GLN A 31 -4.47 -17.80 -3.27
C GLN A 31 -5.53 -16.87 -3.84
N LEU A 32 -5.31 -16.42 -5.05
CA LEU A 32 -5.95 -15.23 -5.60
C LEU A 32 -7.44 -15.39 -5.95
N ASP A 33 -7.93 -16.62 -6.12
CA ASP A 33 -9.31 -16.82 -6.58
C ASP A 33 -10.37 -16.67 -5.47
N HIS A 34 -9.97 -16.85 -4.20
CA HIS A 34 -10.88 -16.76 -3.06
C HIS A 34 -10.13 -16.38 -1.80
N TYR A 35 -9.30 -15.34 -1.89
CA TYR A 35 -8.52 -14.92 -0.73
C TYR A 35 -9.41 -14.30 0.34
N MET A 36 -9.29 -14.82 1.55
CA MET A 36 -9.98 -14.32 2.73
C MET A 36 -9.02 -14.28 3.91
N MET A 37 -8.96 -13.16 4.59
CA MET A 37 -8.18 -13.00 5.81
C MET A 37 -9.11 -12.97 7.02
N GLU A 38 -8.87 -13.85 7.97
CA GLU A 38 -9.56 -13.79 9.26
C GLU A 38 -8.96 -12.69 10.13
N MET A 39 -9.81 -11.87 10.70
CA MET A 39 -9.42 -10.76 11.55
C MET A 39 -10.24 -10.76 12.84
N PRO A 40 -9.78 -11.47 13.89
CA PRO A 40 -10.47 -11.47 15.17
C PRO A 40 -10.32 -10.10 15.83
N LEU A 41 -11.42 -9.37 15.94
CA LEU A 41 -11.47 -8.05 16.56
C LEU A 41 -12.55 -8.04 17.64
N PRO A 42 -12.31 -7.36 18.78
CA PRO A 42 -13.35 -7.07 19.75
C PRO A 42 -14.51 -6.28 19.14
N GLN A 43 -15.68 -6.36 19.77
CA GLN A 43 -16.81 -5.52 19.37
C GLN A 43 -16.39 -4.04 19.33
N GLY A 44 -16.72 -3.38 18.23
CA GLY A 44 -16.39 -1.97 18.04
C GLY A 44 -16.53 -1.53 16.60
N ARG A 45 -16.16 -0.30 16.36
CA ARG A 45 -16.15 0.30 15.02
C ARG A 45 -14.72 0.50 14.57
N TYR A 46 -14.42 0.06 13.34
CA TYR A 46 -13.06 0.04 12.81
C TYR A 46 -12.98 0.60 11.40
N GLN A 47 -11.76 0.99 11.03
CA GLN A 47 -11.37 1.34 9.68
C GLN A 47 -10.21 0.44 9.26
N PHE A 48 -10.20 0.02 8.00
CA PHE A 48 -9.11 -0.79 7.45
C PHE A 48 -8.37 -0.03 6.36
N VAL A 49 -7.05 -0.02 6.47
CA VAL A 49 -6.14 0.43 5.40
C VAL A 49 -5.38 -0.78 4.90
N VAL A 50 -5.43 -1.03 3.61
CA VAL A 50 -4.83 -2.21 2.99
C VAL A 50 -3.80 -1.79 1.96
N TRP A 51 -2.62 -2.36 2.07
CA TRP A 51 -1.54 -2.21 1.10
C TRP A 51 -1.16 -3.58 0.55
N ALA A 52 -1.07 -3.71 -0.78
CA ALA A 52 -0.52 -4.89 -1.43
C ALA A 52 0.66 -4.50 -2.32
N GLY A 53 1.72 -5.31 -2.29
CA GLY A 53 2.95 -5.03 -3.02
C GLY A 53 4.01 -4.26 -2.21
N LEU A 54 3.86 -4.16 -0.90
CA LEU A 54 4.89 -3.59 -0.06
C LEU A 54 6.16 -4.44 -0.14
N SER A 55 7.28 -3.79 -0.41
CA SER A 55 8.60 -4.39 -0.51
C SER A 55 9.63 -3.50 0.18
N GLU A 56 10.89 -3.87 0.11
CA GLU A 56 12.00 -3.04 0.60
C GLU A 56 12.12 -1.66 -0.08
N SER A 57 11.42 -1.47 -1.21
CA SER A 57 11.35 -0.17 -1.89
C SER A 57 10.51 0.86 -1.14
N TYR A 58 9.69 0.42 -0.18
CA TYR A 58 8.78 1.28 0.56
C TYR A 58 9.03 1.21 2.05
N ARG A 59 8.74 2.32 2.73
CA ARG A 59 8.79 2.42 4.18
C ARG A 59 7.47 2.97 4.71
N LEU A 60 6.85 2.22 5.60
CA LEU A 60 5.70 2.68 6.37
C LEU A 60 6.14 3.70 7.42
N SER A 61 5.29 4.68 7.69
CA SER A 61 5.44 5.53 8.86
C SER A 61 5.39 4.71 10.15
N SER A 62 5.93 5.23 11.23
CA SER A 62 5.82 4.60 12.54
C SER A 62 4.35 4.38 12.90
N HIS A 63 4.02 3.17 13.34
CA HIS A 63 2.66 2.78 13.71
C HIS A 63 2.71 1.94 14.99
N VAL A 64 2.37 2.58 16.08
CA VAL A 64 2.40 1.99 17.42
C VAL A 64 0.96 1.82 17.91
N PRO A 65 0.55 0.60 18.31
CA PRO A 65 -0.79 0.37 18.84
C PRO A 65 -1.13 1.31 19.99
N SER A 66 -2.35 1.80 19.99
CA SER A 66 -2.89 2.76 20.96
C SER A 66 -2.26 4.15 20.95
N GLN A 67 -1.37 4.45 20.01
CA GLN A 67 -0.66 5.74 19.94
C GLN A 67 -0.77 6.42 18.58
N THR A 68 -0.60 5.69 17.48
CA THR A 68 -0.56 6.26 16.14
C THR A 68 -1.96 6.58 15.63
N HIS A 69 -2.15 7.82 15.18
CA HIS A 69 -3.37 8.25 14.51
C HIS A 69 -3.35 7.94 13.01
N LEU A 70 -4.51 7.63 12.46
CA LEU A 70 -4.72 7.37 11.05
C LEU A 70 -4.18 8.50 10.15
N GLU A 71 -4.33 9.73 10.57
CA GLU A 71 -3.86 10.91 9.83
C GLU A 71 -2.33 10.96 9.70
N ASP A 72 -1.62 10.34 10.64
CA ASP A 72 -0.15 10.27 10.65
C ASP A 72 0.38 9.01 9.97
N PHE A 73 -0.52 8.14 9.52
CA PHE A 73 -0.17 6.87 8.89
C PHE A 73 -0.04 7.03 7.37
N GLY A 74 1.10 6.63 6.85
CA GLY A 74 1.38 6.74 5.42
C GLY A 74 2.55 5.88 5.00
N LEU A 75 2.92 6.05 3.73
CA LEU A 75 3.93 5.26 3.07
C LEU A 75 4.90 6.17 2.32
N GLN A 76 6.17 5.84 2.39
CA GLN A 76 7.22 6.54 1.65
C GLN A 76 8.00 5.58 0.76
N LEU A 77 8.33 6.05 -0.44
CA LEU A 77 9.28 5.40 -1.30
C LEU A 77 10.70 5.64 -0.77
N ASN A 78 11.48 4.58 -0.61
CA ASN A 78 12.85 4.67 -0.14
C ASN A 78 13.75 5.34 -1.18
N ARG A 79 14.50 6.34 -0.74
CA ARG A 79 15.43 7.11 -1.56
C ARG A 79 16.83 7.05 -0.98
N THR A 80 17.82 7.21 -1.83
CA THR A 80 19.21 7.37 -1.43
C THR A 80 19.46 8.77 -0.85
N THR A 81 20.64 8.99 -0.30
CA THR A 81 21.05 10.31 0.25
C THR A 81 21.08 11.41 -0.80
N ASP A 82 21.30 11.08 -2.07
CA ASP A 82 21.22 12.01 -3.20
C ASP A 82 19.81 12.12 -3.82
N ASN A 83 18.81 11.62 -3.10
CA ASN A 83 17.40 11.69 -3.46
C ASN A 83 17.03 10.92 -4.74
N THR A 84 17.74 9.83 -5.02
CA THR A 84 17.44 8.93 -6.13
C THR A 84 16.78 7.64 -5.65
N ILE A 85 16.07 6.96 -6.56
CA ILE A 85 15.48 5.66 -6.32
C ILE A 85 16.33 4.62 -7.03
N PRO A 86 17.13 3.83 -6.29
CA PRO A 86 18.13 2.95 -6.88
C PRO A 86 17.55 1.64 -7.45
N ILE A 87 16.35 1.27 -7.01
CA ILE A 87 15.71 0.01 -7.36
C ILE A 87 14.34 0.31 -7.92
N LEU A 88 13.96 -0.37 -9.01
CA LEU A 88 12.61 -0.26 -9.56
C LEU A 88 11.59 -0.68 -8.50
N PRO A 89 10.67 0.20 -8.09
CA PRO A 89 9.67 -0.14 -7.08
C PRO A 89 8.71 -1.22 -7.58
N SER A 90 8.28 -2.09 -6.68
CA SER A 90 7.20 -3.03 -6.96
C SER A 90 5.88 -2.30 -7.21
N LEU A 91 4.99 -2.96 -7.96
CA LEU A 91 3.63 -2.46 -8.13
C LEU A 91 2.94 -2.37 -6.77
N LEU A 92 2.30 -1.26 -6.52
CA LEU A 92 1.66 -0.96 -5.25
C LEU A 92 0.16 -0.80 -5.44
N TYR A 93 -0.61 -1.47 -4.59
CA TYR A 93 -2.06 -1.43 -4.54
C TYR A 93 -2.53 -0.94 -3.18
N HIS A 94 -3.61 -0.22 -3.17
CA HIS A 94 -4.20 0.35 -1.96
C HIS A 94 -5.70 0.14 -1.92
N GLY A 95 -6.22 -0.14 -0.73
CA GLY A 95 -7.65 -0.17 -0.43
C GLY A 95 -7.94 0.46 0.92
N LEU A 96 -9.11 1.03 1.04
CA LEU A 96 -9.61 1.65 2.27
C LEU A 96 -11.05 1.24 2.50
N HIS A 97 -11.37 0.84 3.73
CA HIS A 97 -12.75 0.68 4.18
C HIS A 97 -12.95 1.54 5.43
N GLU A 98 -13.78 2.57 5.29
CA GLU A 98 -13.83 3.64 6.29
C GLU A 98 -14.59 3.27 7.57
N THR A 99 -15.60 2.42 7.47
CA THR A 99 -16.40 2.14 8.67
C THR A 99 -16.95 0.73 8.66
N ILE A 100 -16.54 -0.05 9.64
CA ILE A 100 -17.01 -1.40 9.86
C ILE A 100 -17.44 -1.53 11.31
N ASP A 101 -18.69 -1.90 11.53
CA ASP A 101 -19.21 -2.21 12.85
C ASP A 101 -19.08 -3.72 13.11
N VAL A 102 -18.21 -4.09 14.05
CA VAL A 102 -17.99 -5.47 14.47
C VAL A 102 -18.90 -5.77 15.67
N ASN A 103 -19.76 -6.77 15.52
CA ASN A 103 -20.64 -7.25 16.58
C ASN A 103 -20.02 -8.49 17.26
N ALA A 104 -20.28 -8.66 18.53
CA ALA A 104 -19.67 -9.74 19.33
C ALA A 104 -20.18 -11.16 18.96
N ASP A 105 -21.38 -11.25 18.42
CA ASP A 105 -22.11 -12.52 18.27
C ASP A 105 -22.23 -13.02 16.83
N GLU A 106 -21.66 -12.32 15.86
CA GLU A 106 -21.80 -12.64 14.44
C GLU A 106 -20.48 -12.52 13.70
N ASP A 107 -20.19 -13.51 12.88
CA ASP A 107 -19.11 -13.40 11.91
C ASP A 107 -19.58 -12.50 10.76
N GLN A 108 -18.74 -11.56 10.39
CA GLN A 108 -19.01 -10.60 9.33
C GLN A 108 -17.98 -10.75 8.22
N GLU A 109 -18.46 -10.69 7.00
CA GLU A 109 -17.63 -10.68 5.81
C GLU A 109 -17.67 -9.30 5.16
N ILE A 110 -16.52 -8.75 4.91
CA ILE A 110 -16.37 -7.47 4.20
C ILE A 110 -15.41 -7.62 3.04
N THR A 111 -15.63 -6.84 2.02
CA THR A 111 -14.76 -6.79 0.84
C THR A 111 -14.07 -5.43 0.78
N VAL A 112 -12.76 -5.46 0.61
CA VAL A 112 -11.95 -4.27 0.37
C VAL A 112 -11.40 -4.35 -1.05
N ASP A 113 -11.78 -3.41 -1.89
CA ASP A 113 -11.30 -3.34 -3.26
C ASP A 113 -9.92 -2.69 -3.29
N LEU A 114 -8.97 -3.33 -3.95
CA LEU A 114 -7.62 -2.84 -4.13
C LEU A 114 -7.47 -2.15 -5.49
N ARG A 115 -6.94 -0.95 -5.48
CA ARG A 115 -6.62 -0.18 -6.69
C ARG A 115 -5.11 0.00 -6.80
N ARG A 116 -4.58 -0.27 -8.00
CA ARG A 116 -3.18 0.04 -8.29
C ARG A 116 -2.96 1.56 -8.27
N ILE A 117 -1.93 2.00 -7.56
CA ILE A 117 -1.58 3.41 -7.40
C ILE A 117 -0.21 3.75 -8.01
N THR A 118 0.49 2.77 -8.54
CA THR A 118 1.73 2.95 -9.30
C THR A 118 1.47 2.79 -10.80
N ASN A 119 2.25 3.49 -11.61
CA ASN A 119 2.17 3.43 -13.07
C ASN A 119 3.51 3.04 -13.67
N ASN A 120 3.46 2.35 -14.81
CA ASN A 120 4.62 2.05 -15.61
C ASN A 120 4.73 3.05 -16.77
N ILE A 121 5.92 3.57 -16.98
CA ILE A 121 6.25 4.43 -18.12
C ILE A 121 7.22 3.66 -19.01
N HIS A 122 6.85 3.49 -20.27
CA HIS A 122 7.71 2.91 -21.29
C HIS A 122 8.31 4.02 -22.15
N VAL A 123 9.62 4.10 -22.16
CA VAL A 123 10.35 5.08 -22.96
C VAL A 123 11.05 4.37 -24.11
N ILE A 124 10.74 4.78 -25.34
CA ILE A 124 11.34 4.24 -26.56
C ILE A 124 12.25 5.30 -27.15
N VAL A 125 13.53 4.98 -27.29
CA VAL A 125 14.51 5.86 -27.93
C VAL A 125 14.77 5.35 -29.33
N HIS A 126 14.48 6.19 -30.32
CA HIS A 126 14.74 5.91 -31.73
C HIS A 126 16.08 6.53 -32.17
N TYR A 127 16.68 5.95 -33.18
CA TYR A 127 17.90 6.45 -33.85
C TYR A 127 19.14 6.52 -32.96
N ALA A 128 19.18 5.75 -31.88
CA ALA A 128 20.40 5.61 -31.10
C ALA A 128 21.46 4.86 -31.94
N THR A 129 22.64 5.45 -32.09
CA THR A 129 23.79 4.76 -32.70
C THR A 129 24.49 3.92 -31.64
N PRO A 130 25.28 2.87 -32.03
CA PRO A 130 25.99 2.05 -31.05
C PRO A 130 26.96 2.83 -30.16
N THR A 131 27.41 4.00 -30.59
CA THR A 131 28.30 4.90 -29.84
C THR A 131 27.56 5.88 -28.93
N LEU A 132 26.25 6.01 -29.12
CA LEU A 132 25.42 6.88 -28.29
C LEU A 132 24.98 6.12 -27.03
N GLN A 133 25.24 6.71 -25.87
CA GLN A 133 24.77 6.19 -24.60
C GLN A 133 23.66 7.11 -24.09
N PRO A 134 22.41 6.86 -24.45
CA PRO A 134 21.30 7.71 -24.00
C PRO A 134 21.11 7.56 -22.49
N ARG A 135 20.89 8.67 -21.82
CA ARG A 135 20.53 8.71 -20.41
C ARG A 135 19.12 9.26 -20.28
N ILE A 136 18.30 8.53 -19.58
CA ILE A 136 16.91 8.93 -19.31
C ILE A 136 16.79 9.14 -17.80
N SER A 137 16.23 10.28 -17.42
CA SER A 137 15.89 10.55 -16.02
C SER A 137 14.46 11.08 -15.93
N ILE A 138 13.80 10.74 -14.85
CA ILE A 138 12.49 11.28 -14.47
C ILE A 138 12.68 11.98 -13.14
N GLU A 139 12.32 13.24 -13.08
CA GLU A 139 12.41 14.06 -11.87
C GLU A 139 11.00 14.43 -11.41
N ASP A 140 10.69 14.08 -10.17
CA ASP A 140 9.44 14.43 -9.52
C ASP A 140 9.64 14.38 -7.99
N ASN A 141 8.75 14.99 -7.25
CA ASN A 141 8.73 14.92 -5.78
C ASN A 141 7.64 13.98 -5.23
N ASN A 142 7.11 13.11 -6.06
CA ASN A 142 6.16 12.08 -5.68
C ASN A 142 6.83 10.93 -4.88
N GLY A 143 6.04 10.01 -4.36
CA GLY A 143 6.52 8.83 -3.64
C GLY A 143 6.18 8.80 -2.16
N ASN A 144 5.48 9.80 -1.67
CA ASN A 144 4.85 9.79 -0.36
C ASN A 144 3.34 9.65 -0.52
N TYR A 145 2.75 8.74 0.23
CA TYR A 145 1.33 8.46 0.20
C TYR A 145 0.73 8.59 1.60
N ASP A 146 -0.44 9.20 1.69
CA ASP A 146 -1.23 9.18 2.92
C ASP A 146 -1.99 7.86 3.10
N TYR A 147 -2.75 7.75 4.19
CA TYR A 147 -3.55 6.54 4.46
C TYR A 147 -4.66 6.30 3.42
N GLN A 148 -5.05 7.30 2.67
CA GLN A 148 -6.02 7.20 1.59
C GLN A 148 -5.41 6.76 0.26
N GLY A 149 -4.09 6.53 0.24
CA GLY A 149 -3.35 6.19 -0.98
C GLY A 149 -3.18 7.36 -1.93
N CYS A 150 -3.31 8.59 -1.43
CA CYS A 150 -3.09 9.80 -2.20
C CYS A 150 -1.64 10.25 -2.10
N LEU A 151 -1.10 10.74 -3.23
CA LEU A 151 0.24 11.30 -3.26
C LEU A 151 0.31 12.62 -2.48
N LEU A 152 1.36 12.74 -1.68
CA LEU A 152 1.73 13.97 -0.97
C LEU A 152 2.91 14.61 -1.70
N TYR A 153 2.78 15.89 -2.00
CA TYR A 153 3.79 16.70 -2.69
C TYR A 153 4.52 17.65 -1.73
#